data_37921a6e92c38e6399ae4ba7032c8c0f
#
_entry.id   37921a6e92c38e6399ae4ba7032c8c0f
#
_cell.length_a   1.000
_cell.length_b   1.000
_cell.length_c   1.000
_cell.angle_alpha   90.00
_cell.angle_beta   90.00
_cell.angle_gamma   90.00
#
_symmetry.space_group_name_H-M   'P 1'
#
loop_
_entity.id
_entity.type
_entity.pdbx_description
1 polymer ?
#
loop_
_entity_poly.entity_id
_entity_poly.type
_entity_poly.pdbx_seq_one_letter_code
_entity_poly.pdbx_strand_id
1 'polypeptide(L)'
;MKAAISGETLGSVMELDEILSLFQKNGIHFIEIWPENIPVKVGKTLLHKRLYANRDVEQAKKILEKYQIKAACVCFGAGFDKELAKDPELFSRELERAVEIAYELGAKVVNHYCYHVAMGPEISFSELEKYYGRAIRKAKQRKIYLALENEAHDITQSPEGMKTIVEHMNSEYFKTNFDATNYYQAGYEGFPYAY
;
A
#
# COMPACT_ATOMS: atom_id res chain seq x y z
N MET A 1 20.59 -1.89 -2.87
CA MET A 1 19.35 -1.56 -2.13
C MET A 1 18.95 -0.14 -2.52
N LYS A 2 17.65 0.15 -2.67
CA LYS A 2 17.14 1.51 -2.93
C LYS A 2 16.28 1.89 -1.74
N ALA A 3 16.47 3.11 -1.21
CA ALA A 3 15.64 3.64 -0.13
C ALA A 3 14.48 4.43 -0.73
N ALA A 4 13.31 4.30 -0.15
CA ALA A 4 12.13 5.13 -0.41
C ALA A 4 11.63 5.72 0.91
N ILE A 5 10.97 6.85 0.85
CA ILE A 5 10.32 7.47 2.01
C ILE A 5 8.82 7.50 1.76
N SER A 6 8.04 7.20 2.79
CA SER A 6 6.59 7.30 2.72
C SER A 6 6.14 8.75 2.55
N GLY A 7 5.25 8.98 1.60
CA GLY A 7 4.64 10.29 1.36
C GLY A 7 3.81 10.79 2.53
N GLU A 8 3.36 9.90 3.42
CA GLU A 8 2.63 10.28 4.64
C GLU A 8 3.51 10.92 5.71
N THR A 9 4.82 10.62 5.74
CA THR A 9 5.74 11.10 6.77
C THR A 9 5.70 12.63 6.96
N LEU A 10 5.53 13.38 5.88
CA LEU A 10 5.42 14.84 5.88
C LEU A 10 4.04 15.34 5.47
N GLY A 11 3.12 14.45 5.15
CA GLY A 11 1.79 14.76 4.62
C GLY A 11 0.89 15.55 5.57
N SER A 12 1.20 15.58 6.88
CA SER A 12 0.48 16.40 7.87
C SER A 12 0.87 17.87 7.86
N VAL A 13 2.01 18.22 7.23
CA VAL A 13 2.60 19.58 7.28
C VAL A 13 2.93 20.17 5.91
N MET A 14 3.07 19.33 4.88
CA MET A 14 3.48 19.71 3.52
C MET A 14 2.54 19.08 2.48
N GLU A 15 2.31 19.80 1.39
CA GLU A 15 1.66 19.19 0.22
C GLU A 15 2.66 18.37 -0.62
N LEU A 16 2.13 17.52 -1.50
CA LEU A 16 2.95 16.60 -2.30
C LEU A 16 4.06 17.32 -3.10
N ASP A 17 3.78 18.46 -3.70
CA ASP A 17 4.77 19.24 -4.48
C ASP A 17 5.94 19.70 -3.59
N GLU A 18 5.67 20.16 -2.38
CA GLU A 18 6.69 20.57 -1.41
C GLU A 18 7.52 19.38 -0.92
N ILE A 19 6.86 18.24 -0.62
CA ILE A 19 7.52 17.00 -0.20
C ILE A 19 8.50 16.55 -1.27
N LEU A 20 8.08 16.50 -2.53
CA LEU A 20 8.93 16.05 -3.63
C LEU A 20 10.07 17.03 -3.91
N SER A 21 9.84 18.34 -3.77
CA SER A 21 10.92 19.35 -3.82
C SER A 21 11.97 19.12 -2.73
N LEU A 22 11.53 18.84 -1.51
CA LEU A 22 12.43 18.52 -0.39
C LEU A 22 13.21 17.22 -0.64
N PHE A 23 12.55 16.19 -1.15
CA PHE A 23 13.19 14.91 -1.48
C PHE A 23 14.27 15.10 -2.55
N GLN A 24 13.96 15.80 -3.64
CA GLN A 24 14.94 16.09 -4.69
C GLN A 24 16.18 16.81 -4.15
N LYS A 25 16.00 17.85 -3.31
CA LYS A 25 17.10 18.61 -2.70
C LYS A 25 18.01 17.75 -1.81
N ASN A 26 17.47 16.65 -1.26
CA ASN A 26 18.19 15.75 -0.36
C ASN A 26 18.61 14.44 -1.05
N GLY A 27 18.55 14.35 -2.38
CA GLY A 27 18.98 13.17 -3.13
C GLY A 27 18.09 11.93 -2.94
N ILE A 28 16.83 12.12 -2.52
CA ILE A 28 15.85 11.05 -2.38
C ILE A 28 15.15 10.89 -3.72
N HIS A 29 15.21 9.71 -4.31
CA HIS A 29 14.73 9.43 -5.66
C HIS A 29 13.47 8.58 -5.71
N PHE A 30 13.00 8.07 -4.56
CA PHE A 30 11.86 7.16 -4.50
C PHE A 30 10.92 7.56 -3.37
N ILE A 31 9.62 7.48 -3.67
CA ILE A 31 8.54 7.74 -2.72
C ILE A 31 7.57 6.57 -2.70
N GLU A 32 7.02 6.27 -1.55
CA GLU A 32 5.83 5.47 -1.38
C GLU A 32 4.60 6.38 -1.44
N ILE A 33 3.65 6.06 -2.30
CA ILE A 33 2.42 6.85 -2.52
C ILE A 33 1.23 6.18 -1.85
N TRP A 34 0.51 6.95 -1.05
CA TRP A 34 -0.77 6.58 -0.45
C TRP A 34 -1.91 7.27 -1.21
N PRO A 35 -2.58 6.58 -2.16
CA PRO A 35 -3.59 7.23 -3.02
C PRO A 35 -4.80 7.75 -2.26
N GLU A 36 -5.08 7.19 -1.09
CA GLU A 36 -6.20 7.63 -0.24
C GLU A 36 -5.92 8.97 0.44
N ASN A 37 -4.64 9.36 0.56
CA ASN A 37 -4.21 10.41 1.48
C ASN A 37 -3.17 11.36 0.87
N ILE A 38 -3.41 11.86 -0.34
CA ILE A 38 -2.49 12.79 -1.00
C ILE A 38 -2.65 14.20 -0.41
N PRO A 39 -1.60 14.77 0.22
CA PRO A 39 -1.66 16.11 0.76
C PRO A 39 -1.65 17.17 -0.34
N VAL A 40 -2.61 18.08 -0.30
CA VAL A 40 -2.76 19.21 -1.24
C VAL A 40 -3.09 20.51 -0.50
N LYS A 41 -2.55 21.63 -0.95
CA LYS A 41 -2.93 22.94 -0.42
C LYS A 41 -4.08 23.56 -1.20
N VAL A 42 -5.06 24.09 -0.45
CA VAL A 42 -6.14 24.93 -0.99
C VAL A 42 -6.09 26.25 -0.23
N GLY A 43 -5.49 27.27 -0.83
CA GLY A 43 -5.17 28.51 -0.12
C GLY A 43 -4.13 28.28 0.98
N LYS A 44 -4.51 28.54 2.26
CA LYS A 44 -3.64 28.30 3.43
C LYS A 44 -3.93 26.97 4.13
N THR A 45 -4.91 26.20 3.66
CA THR A 45 -5.35 24.96 4.31
C THR A 45 -4.74 23.76 3.61
N LEU A 46 -4.12 22.87 4.39
CA LEU A 46 -3.68 21.56 3.93
C LEU A 46 -4.85 20.59 4.02
N LEU A 47 -5.19 19.97 2.91
CA LEU A 47 -6.25 18.98 2.78
C LEU A 47 -5.66 17.68 2.24
N HIS A 48 -6.39 16.59 2.40
CA HIS A 48 -6.01 15.28 1.86
C HIS A 48 -7.03 14.86 0.80
N LYS A 49 -6.53 14.50 -0.37
CA LYS A 49 -7.32 14.05 -1.52
C LYS A 49 -7.11 12.58 -1.80
N ARG A 50 -8.16 11.92 -2.25
CA ARG A 50 -8.06 10.59 -2.85
C ARG A 50 -7.62 10.70 -4.32
N LEU A 51 -6.62 9.92 -4.70
CA LEU A 51 -6.03 9.89 -6.03
C LEU A 51 -6.66 8.77 -6.89
N TYR A 52 -7.99 8.76 -7.01
CA TYR A 52 -8.69 7.67 -7.71
C TYR A 52 -9.18 8.04 -9.11
N ALA A 53 -9.46 9.31 -9.37
CA ALA A 53 -9.80 9.76 -10.72
C ALA A 53 -8.56 9.81 -11.62
N ASN A 54 -8.68 9.38 -12.87
CA ASN A 54 -7.56 9.31 -13.82
C ASN A 54 -6.82 10.65 -13.95
N ARG A 55 -7.56 11.79 -13.99
CA ARG A 55 -6.95 13.13 -14.07
C ARG A 55 -6.05 13.45 -12.86
N ASP A 56 -6.41 12.98 -11.67
CA ASP A 56 -5.65 13.25 -10.45
C ASP A 56 -4.40 12.38 -10.41
N VAL A 57 -4.47 11.14 -10.89
CA VAL A 57 -3.31 10.24 -11.08
C VAL A 57 -2.34 10.83 -12.10
N GLU A 58 -2.85 11.34 -13.23
CA GLU A 58 -2.02 11.99 -14.25
C GLU A 58 -1.34 13.26 -13.71
N GLN A 59 -2.03 14.04 -12.87
CA GLN A 59 -1.44 15.20 -12.22
C GLN A 59 -0.33 14.81 -11.26
N ALA A 60 -0.53 13.79 -10.43
CA ALA A 60 0.50 13.28 -9.53
C ALA A 60 1.72 12.76 -10.30
N LYS A 61 1.49 12.06 -11.41
CA LYS A 61 2.56 11.61 -12.31
C LYS A 61 3.40 12.78 -12.83
N LYS A 62 2.77 13.86 -13.30
CA LYS A 62 3.47 15.08 -13.77
C LYS A 62 4.32 15.71 -12.66
N ILE A 63 3.83 15.71 -11.41
CA ILE A 63 4.58 16.24 -10.28
C ILE A 63 5.79 15.34 -9.97
N LEU A 64 5.62 14.02 -9.99
CA LEU A 64 6.74 13.07 -9.83
C LEU A 64 7.81 13.26 -10.91
N GLU A 65 7.38 13.40 -12.16
CA GLU A 65 8.28 13.65 -13.31
C GLU A 65 9.04 14.99 -13.17
N LYS A 66 8.37 16.06 -12.73
CA LYS A 66 8.96 17.38 -12.46
C LYS A 66 10.17 17.30 -11.53
N TYR A 67 10.08 16.49 -10.49
CA TYR A 67 11.15 16.32 -9.50
C TYR A 67 12.06 15.11 -9.77
N GLN A 68 11.83 14.36 -10.85
CA GLN A 68 12.57 13.14 -11.20
C GLN A 68 12.53 12.09 -10.08
N ILE A 69 11.42 12.04 -9.34
CA ILE A 69 11.17 11.07 -8.28
C ILE A 69 10.26 9.98 -8.84
N LYS A 70 10.52 8.73 -8.46
CA LYS A 70 9.75 7.56 -8.91
C LYS A 70 8.91 7.02 -7.76
N ALA A 71 7.69 6.58 -8.06
CA ALA A 71 6.93 5.79 -7.13
C ALA A 71 7.61 4.42 -6.94
N ALA A 72 8.04 4.12 -5.72
CA ALA A 72 8.58 2.82 -5.35
C ALA A 72 7.47 1.79 -5.24
N CYS A 73 6.42 2.15 -4.54
CA CYS A 73 5.18 1.40 -4.40
C CYS A 73 3.99 2.34 -4.24
N VAL A 74 2.81 1.79 -4.40
CA VAL A 74 1.54 2.38 -4.03
C VAL A 74 1.03 1.64 -2.81
N CYS A 75 0.64 2.34 -1.75
CA CYS A 75 0.06 1.74 -0.56
C CYS A 75 -1.46 1.76 -0.61
N PHE A 76 -2.07 0.71 -0.09
CA PHE A 76 -3.50 0.55 0.03
C PHE A 76 -3.86 0.24 1.49
N GLY A 77 -4.32 1.27 2.21
CA GLY A 77 -4.59 1.22 3.65
C GLY A 77 -6.00 0.76 4.03
N ALA A 78 -6.79 0.28 3.08
CA ALA A 78 -8.21 -0.01 3.29
C ALA A 78 -8.50 -1.10 4.34
N GLY A 79 -7.53 -1.93 4.71
CA GLY A 79 -7.68 -2.88 5.81
C GLY A 79 -7.95 -2.20 7.17
N PHE A 80 -7.58 -0.93 7.33
CA PHE A 80 -7.86 -0.12 8.52
C PHE A 80 -9.26 0.54 8.51
N ASP A 81 -9.96 0.53 7.38
CA ASP A 81 -11.34 1.01 7.26
C ASP A 81 -12.32 -0.13 7.54
N LYS A 82 -12.98 -0.10 8.70
CA LYS A 82 -13.92 -1.15 9.13
C LYS A 82 -15.09 -1.35 8.18
N GLU A 83 -15.59 -0.30 7.56
CA GLU A 83 -16.73 -0.40 6.66
C GLU A 83 -16.30 -1.00 5.32
N LEU A 84 -15.15 -0.60 4.82
CA LEU A 84 -14.56 -1.17 3.62
C LEU A 84 -14.15 -2.64 3.84
N ALA A 85 -13.58 -2.96 5.02
CA ALA A 85 -13.18 -4.32 5.37
C ALA A 85 -14.37 -5.31 5.44
N LYS A 86 -15.59 -4.83 5.68
CA LYS A 86 -16.81 -5.65 5.71
C LYS A 86 -17.44 -5.88 4.33
N ASP A 87 -17.04 -5.10 3.33
CA ASP A 87 -17.57 -5.20 1.97
C ASP A 87 -16.49 -5.77 1.01
N PRO A 88 -16.48 -7.10 0.79
CA PRO A 88 -15.46 -7.73 -0.03
C PRO A 88 -15.48 -7.26 -1.49
N GLU A 89 -16.64 -6.91 -2.04
CA GLU A 89 -16.74 -6.43 -3.41
C GLU A 89 -16.14 -5.01 -3.54
N LEU A 90 -16.46 -4.13 -2.60
CA LEU A 90 -15.90 -2.78 -2.55
C LEU A 90 -14.39 -2.84 -2.32
N PHE A 91 -13.92 -3.58 -1.31
CA PHE A 91 -12.50 -3.77 -1.01
C PHE A 91 -11.75 -4.28 -2.25
N SER A 92 -12.26 -5.35 -2.88
CA SER A 92 -11.63 -5.96 -4.05
C SER A 92 -11.52 -4.99 -5.23
N ARG A 93 -12.55 -4.17 -5.45
CA ARG A 93 -12.56 -3.13 -6.49
C ARG A 93 -11.57 -2.01 -6.20
N GLU A 94 -11.50 -1.55 -4.96
CA GLU A 94 -10.56 -0.50 -4.54
C GLU A 94 -9.11 -0.99 -4.62
N LEU A 95 -8.83 -2.23 -4.20
CA LEU A 95 -7.50 -2.83 -4.36
C LEU A 95 -7.12 -3.02 -5.84
N GLU A 96 -8.07 -3.44 -6.69
CA GLU A 96 -7.85 -3.48 -8.14
C GLU A 96 -7.50 -2.08 -8.69
N ARG A 97 -8.17 -1.02 -8.20
CA ARG A 97 -7.86 0.35 -8.60
C ARG A 97 -6.46 0.77 -8.15
N ALA A 98 -6.02 0.38 -6.96
CA ALA A 98 -4.64 0.62 -6.49
C ALA A 98 -3.60 -0.03 -7.43
N VAL A 99 -3.87 -1.22 -7.96
CA VAL A 99 -3.01 -1.87 -8.97
C VAL A 99 -2.94 -1.03 -10.26
N GLU A 100 -4.06 -0.49 -10.73
CA GLU A 100 -4.05 0.39 -11.91
C GLU A 100 -3.28 1.69 -11.65
N ILE A 101 -3.44 2.30 -10.47
CA ILE A 101 -2.68 3.51 -10.08
C ILE A 101 -1.19 3.19 -10.06
N ALA A 102 -0.77 2.07 -9.48
CA ALA A 102 0.61 1.65 -9.48
C ALA A 102 1.17 1.52 -10.90
N TYR A 103 0.40 0.91 -11.81
CA TYR A 103 0.77 0.80 -13.21
C TYR A 103 0.92 2.18 -13.89
N GLU A 104 -0.04 3.08 -13.69
CA GLU A 104 -0.05 4.44 -14.26
C GLU A 104 1.13 5.29 -13.74
N LEU A 105 1.50 5.14 -12.46
CA LEU A 105 2.64 5.83 -11.83
C LEU A 105 4.00 5.13 -12.08
N GLY A 106 4.01 3.97 -12.72
CA GLY A 106 5.23 3.21 -13.02
C GLY A 106 5.80 2.44 -11.83
N ALA A 107 5.06 2.32 -10.72
CA ALA A 107 5.41 1.44 -9.61
C ALA A 107 5.24 -0.03 -9.99
N LYS A 108 5.96 -0.92 -9.30
CA LYS A 108 5.90 -2.37 -9.53
C LYS A 108 5.26 -3.13 -8.38
N VAL A 109 4.94 -2.44 -7.31
CA VAL A 109 4.42 -3.02 -6.07
C VAL A 109 3.22 -2.20 -5.61
N VAL A 110 2.18 -2.90 -5.18
CA VAL A 110 1.14 -2.38 -4.30
C VAL A 110 1.35 -2.99 -2.94
N ASN A 111 1.76 -2.18 -1.96
CA ASN A 111 1.77 -2.57 -0.56
C ASN A 111 0.35 -2.49 -0.02
N HIS A 112 -0.10 -3.50 0.71
CA HIS A 112 -1.44 -3.52 1.28
C HIS A 112 -1.46 -4.31 2.59
N TYR A 113 -2.48 -4.04 3.40
CA TYR A 113 -2.73 -4.72 4.66
C TYR A 113 -3.82 -5.78 4.51
N CYS A 114 -3.90 -6.72 5.46
CA CYS A 114 -4.98 -7.68 5.48
C CYS A 114 -6.32 -6.94 5.58
N TYR A 115 -7.33 -7.41 4.84
CA TYR A 115 -8.67 -6.81 4.87
C TYR A 115 -9.29 -6.78 6.28
N HIS A 116 -8.76 -7.59 7.18
CA HIS A 116 -9.28 -7.78 8.53
C HIS A 116 -8.51 -7.04 9.62
N VAL A 117 -7.48 -6.25 9.28
CA VAL A 117 -6.61 -5.59 10.26
C VAL A 117 -7.39 -4.74 11.26
N ALA A 118 -8.43 -4.04 10.82
CA ALA A 118 -9.28 -3.24 11.70
C ALA A 118 -10.27 -4.05 12.55
N MET A 119 -10.36 -5.36 12.35
CA MET A 119 -11.36 -6.24 12.99
C MET A 119 -10.74 -7.31 13.87
N GLY A 120 -9.40 -7.44 13.87
CA GLY A 120 -8.66 -8.40 14.71
C GLY A 120 -8.18 -9.63 13.95
N PRO A 121 -7.68 -10.65 14.70
CA PRO A 121 -6.90 -11.73 14.10
C PRO A 121 -7.72 -12.85 13.43
N GLU A 122 -9.03 -12.88 13.60
CA GLU A 122 -9.86 -13.94 13.03
C GLU A 122 -10.26 -13.61 11.59
N ILE A 123 -9.90 -14.47 10.65
CA ILE A 123 -10.31 -14.35 9.25
C ILE A 123 -10.92 -15.64 8.72
N SER A 124 -11.75 -15.52 7.71
CA SER A 124 -12.26 -16.66 6.94
C SER A 124 -11.42 -16.88 5.68
N PHE A 125 -10.62 -17.94 5.67
CA PHE A 125 -9.85 -18.30 4.48
C PHE A 125 -10.74 -18.53 3.24
N SER A 126 -11.97 -18.99 3.42
CA SER A 126 -12.92 -19.17 2.32
C SER A 126 -13.35 -17.85 1.64
N GLU A 127 -13.11 -16.72 2.30
CA GLU A 127 -13.44 -15.39 1.78
C GLU A 127 -12.26 -14.68 1.11
N LEU A 128 -11.02 -15.14 1.33
CA LEU A 128 -9.82 -14.49 0.78
C LEU A 128 -9.91 -14.25 -0.73
N GLU A 129 -10.47 -15.19 -1.48
CA GLU A 129 -10.64 -15.03 -2.94
C GLU A 129 -11.60 -13.89 -3.29
N LYS A 130 -12.61 -13.62 -2.46
CA LYS A 130 -13.54 -12.50 -2.66
C LYS A 130 -12.85 -11.15 -2.49
N TYR A 131 -11.91 -11.04 -1.54
CA TYR A 131 -11.16 -9.82 -1.27
C TYR A 131 -10.01 -9.60 -2.27
N TYR A 132 -9.25 -10.65 -2.60
CA TYR A 132 -7.98 -10.51 -3.34
C TYR A 132 -8.03 -11.00 -4.78
N GLY A 133 -8.89 -11.95 -5.11
CA GLY A 133 -8.86 -12.67 -6.38
C GLY A 133 -8.93 -11.75 -7.61
N ARG A 134 -9.78 -10.71 -7.55
CA ARG A 134 -9.90 -9.73 -8.63
C ARG A 134 -8.62 -8.91 -8.81
N ALA A 135 -8.07 -8.40 -7.70
CA ALA A 135 -6.85 -7.62 -7.70
C ALA A 135 -5.62 -8.44 -8.13
N ILE A 136 -5.55 -9.72 -7.74
CA ILE A 136 -4.49 -10.64 -8.17
C ILE A 136 -4.54 -10.84 -9.69
N ARG A 137 -5.73 -11.06 -10.27
CA ARG A 137 -5.87 -11.18 -11.74
C ARG A 137 -5.38 -9.90 -12.45
N LYS A 138 -5.73 -8.73 -11.92
CA LYS A 138 -5.28 -7.44 -12.45
C LYS A 138 -3.76 -7.27 -12.29
N ALA A 139 -3.23 -7.59 -11.13
CA ALA A 139 -1.79 -7.55 -10.82
C ALA A 139 -0.98 -8.39 -11.81
N LYS A 140 -1.44 -9.62 -12.10
CA LYS A 140 -0.86 -10.48 -13.13
C LYS A 140 -0.86 -9.82 -14.52
N GLN A 141 -1.99 -9.23 -14.94
CA GLN A 141 -2.11 -8.55 -16.23
C GLN A 141 -1.15 -7.35 -16.35
N ARG A 142 -0.96 -6.61 -15.26
CA ARG A 142 -0.13 -5.41 -15.21
C ARG A 142 1.33 -5.69 -14.83
N LYS A 143 1.66 -6.92 -14.44
CA LYS A 143 2.98 -7.32 -13.89
C LYS A 143 3.35 -6.46 -12.67
N ILE A 144 2.40 -6.30 -11.76
CA ILE A 144 2.51 -5.61 -10.48
C ILE A 144 2.43 -6.66 -9.38
N TYR A 145 3.24 -6.53 -8.34
CA TYR A 145 3.16 -7.40 -7.17
C TYR A 145 2.24 -6.79 -6.12
N LEU A 146 1.33 -7.59 -5.59
CA LEU A 146 0.61 -7.29 -4.35
C LEU A 146 1.48 -7.78 -3.20
N ALA A 147 1.94 -6.87 -2.35
CA ALA A 147 2.79 -7.18 -1.21
C ALA A 147 1.98 -6.98 0.07
N LEU A 148 1.58 -8.09 0.71
CA LEU A 148 0.87 -8.08 1.98
C LEU A 148 1.85 -7.75 3.10
N GLU A 149 1.61 -6.65 3.81
CA GLU A 149 2.40 -6.26 4.96
C GLU A 149 1.89 -6.96 6.21
N ASN A 150 2.82 -7.46 7.03
CA ASN A 150 2.47 -8.00 8.34
C ASN A 150 2.10 -6.85 9.29
N GLU A 151 1.02 -7.06 10.07
CA GLU A 151 0.48 -6.08 11.00
C GLU A 151 0.33 -6.70 12.39
N ALA A 152 0.61 -5.94 13.45
CA ALA A 152 0.67 -6.45 14.82
C ALA A 152 -0.68 -6.87 15.40
N HIS A 153 -1.80 -6.61 14.72
CA HIS A 153 -3.14 -6.74 15.30
C HIS A 153 -4.06 -7.69 14.53
N ASP A 154 -3.56 -8.36 13.49
CA ASP A 154 -4.34 -9.33 12.72
C ASP A 154 -3.62 -10.68 12.58
N ILE A 155 -4.13 -11.55 11.71
CA ILE A 155 -3.54 -12.87 11.47
C ILE A 155 -2.10 -12.78 10.97
N THR A 156 -1.71 -11.70 10.29
CA THR A 156 -0.37 -11.50 9.76
C THR A 156 0.65 -11.12 10.82
N GLN A 157 0.20 -10.92 12.09
CA GLN A 157 1.07 -10.69 13.24
C GLN A 157 2.06 -11.84 13.49
N SER A 158 1.75 -13.06 13.05
CA SER A 158 2.64 -14.20 13.15
C SER A 158 3.20 -14.62 11.80
N PRO A 159 4.44 -15.15 11.76
CA PRO A 159 5.03 -15.71 10.53
C PRO A 159 4.18 -16.85 9.96
N GLU A 160 3.58 -17.68 10.80
CA GLU A 160 2.71 -18.80 10.42
C GLU A 160 1.42 -18.29 9.78
N GLY A 161 0.81 -17.24 10.33
CA GLY A 161 -0.39 -16.62 9.78
C GLY A 161 -0.13 -15.99 8.41
N MET A 162 0.95 -15.25 8.27
CA MET A 162 1.40 -14.69 6.99
C MET A 162 1.63 -15.79 5.96
N LYS A 163 2.39 -16.83 6.31
CA LYS A 163 2.66 -17.97 5.44
C LYS A 163 1.36 -18.64 4.99
N THR A 164 0.43 -18.86 5.90
CA THR A 164 -0.85 -19.51 5.59
C THR A 164 -1.66 -18.73 4.56
N ILE A 165 -1.73 -17.39 4.68
CA ILE A 165 -2.41 -16.56 3.68
C ILE A 165 -1.72 -16.66 2.32
N VAL A 166 -0.41 -16.49 2.27
CA VAL A 166 0.32 -16.48 1.00
C VAL A 166 0.24 -17.83 0.29
N GLU A 167 0.36 -18.93 1.03
CA GLU A 167 0.20 -20.29 0.49
C GLU A 167 -1.22 -20.54 -0.01
N HIS A 168 -2.24 -20.07 0.71
CA HIS A 168 -3.63 -20.18 0.30
C HIS A 168 -3.89 -19.42 -1.02
N MET A 169 -3.38 -18.18 -1.14
CA MET A 169 -3.54 -17.39 -2.36
C MET A 169 -2.78 -17.97 -3.56
N ASN A 170 -1.71 -18.71 -3.34
CA ASN A 170 -0.93 -19.47 -4.32
C ASN A 170 -0.70 -18.70 -5.63
N SER A 171 -0.25 -17.46 -5.54
CA SER A 171 -0.03 -16.60 -6.69
C SER A 171 1.39 -16.04 -6.73
N GLU A 172 2.03 -16.10 -7.91
CA GLU A 172 3.31 -15.44 -8.16
C GLU A 172 3.24 -13.92 -7.90
N TYR A 173 2.07 -13.30 -8.07
CA TYR A 173 1.85 -11.87 -7.90
C TYR A 173 1.33 -11.47 -6.52
N PHE A 174 1.20 -12.42 -5.59
CA PHE A 174 0.85 -12.15 -4.19
C PHE A 174 2.05 -12.51 -3.31
N LYS A 175 2.67 -11.51 -2.70
CA LYS A 175 3.92 -11.59 -1.96
C LYS A 175 3.77 -10.98 -0.57
N THR A 176 4.82 -11.02 0.22
CA THR A 176 4.89 -10.37 1.52
C THR A 176 5.67 -9.07 1.46
N ASN A 177 5.28 -8.09 2.27
CA ASN A 177 6.10 -6.96 2.68
C ASN A 177 6.48 -7.17 4.16
N PHE A 178 7.77 -7.19 4.45
CA PHE A 178 8.27 -7.50 5.79
C PHE A 178 8.44 -6.23 6.61
N ASP A 179 7.66 -6.10 7.70
CA ASP A 179 7.84 -5.07 8.72
C ASP A 179 8.32 -5.72 10.04
N ALA A 180 9.60 -5.48 10.36
CA ALA A 180 10.22 -6.01 11.57
C ALA A 180 9.63 -5.39 12.84
N THR A 181 9.15 -4.13 12.77
CA THR A 181 8.57 -3.41 13.90
C THR A 181 7.23 -4.02 14.29
N ASN A 182 6.40 -4.35 13.30
CA ASN A 182 5.11 -4.98 13.52
C ASN A 182 5.27 -6.39 14.12
N TYR A 183 6.24 -7.19 13.66
CA TYR A 183 6.55 -8.46 14.32
C TYR A 183 7.02 -8.27 15.75
N TYR A 184 7.90 -7.32 16.00
CA TYR A 184 8.36 -7.03 17.36
C TYR A 184 7.22 -6.59 18.30
N GLN A 185 6.30 -5.75 17.82
CA GLN A 185 5.11 -5.34 18.57
C GLN A 185 4.19 -6.53 18.89
N ALA A 186 4.10 -7.49 18.00
CA ALA A 186 3.33 -8.73 18.19
C ALA A 186 4.05 -9.78 19.08
N GLY A 187 5.28 -9.48 19.54
CA GLY A 187 6.06 -10.37 20.40
C GLY A 187 6.88 -11.43 19.66
N TYR A 188 7.10 -11.25 18.35
CA TYR A 188 7.94 -12.14 17.54
C TYR A 188 9.30 -11.50 17.25
N GLU A 189 10.35 -12.32 17.13
CA GLU A 189 11.61 -11.86 16.59
C GLU A 189 11.49 -11.69 15.06
N GLY A 190 11.65 -10.46 14.59
CA GLY A 190 11.57 -10.16 13.16
C GLY A 190 12.66 -10.84 12.34
N PHE A 191 13.84 -11.11 12.93
CA PHE A 191 14.96 -11.71 12.25
C PHE A 191 15.71 -12.67 13.20
N PRO A 192 16.15 -13.87 12.74
CA PRO A 192 15.98 -14.42 11.39
C PRO A 192 14.66 -15.15 11.14
N TYR A 193 13.83 -15.36 12.15
CA TYR A 193 12.72 -16.33 12.12
C TYR A 193 11.51 -15.88 11.32
N ALA A 194 11.18 -14.59 11.32
CA ALA A 194 10.04 -14.09 10.59
C ALA A 194 10.37 -13.66 9.13
N TYR A 195 11.65 -13.52 8.83
CA TYR A 195 12.14 -13.19 7.49
C TYR A 195 12.32 -14.48 6.67
#